data_03e8e3b83c67f84e2d4af9fc7745a30b
#
_entry.id   03e8e3b83c67f84e2d4af9fc7745a30b
#
_cell.length_a   1.000
_cell.length_b   1.000
_cell.length_c   1.000
_cell.angle_alpha   90.00
_cell.angle_beta   90.00
_cell.angle_gamma   90.00
#
_symmetry.space_group_name_H-M   'P 1'
#
loop_
_entity.id
_entity.type
_entity.pdbx_description
1 polymer ?
#
loop_
_entity_poly.entity_id
_entity_poly.type
_entity_poly.pdbx_seq_one_letter_code
_entity_poly.pdbx_strand_id
1 'polypeptide(L)'
;MYARIATFEGEPDGVEQAIEAARGQAEANWESPPEGLEVVKELWMLVDREGRRGLGITICETEEDLHRADDALNAMSPPDAGGRRTGVSVYEVELHKERS
;
A
#
# COMPACT_ATOMS: atom_id res chain seq x y z
N MET A 1 -0.30 -14.77 8.85
CA MET A 1 -0.12 -13.47 8.21
C MET A 1 -1.28 -13.10 7.32
N TYR A 2 -1.54 -11.81 7.24
CA TYR A 2 -2.64 -11.27 6.44
C TYR A 2 -2.13 -10.14 5.56
N ALA A 3 -2.73 -10.00 4.38
CA ALA A 3 -2.32 -9.00 3.39
C ALA A 3 -3.49 -8.08 3.03
N ARG A 4 -3.20 -6.78 2.98
CA ARG A 4 -4.12 -5.78 2.42
C ARG A 4 -3.54 -5.33 1.09
N ILE A 5 -4.35 -5.42 0.05
CA ILE A 5 -3.93 -5.03 -1.30
C ILE A 5 -4.79 -3.86 -1.75
N ALA A 6 -4.15 -2.71 -1.95
CA ALA A 6 -4.81 -1.53 -2.50
C ALA A 6 -4.40 -1.38 -3.95
N THR A 7 -5.37 -1.12 -4.82
CA THR A 7 -5.10 -0.92 -6.23
C THR A 7 -5.25 0.56 -6.58
N PHE A 8 -4.39 1.03 -7.48
CA PHE A 8 -4.34 2.43 -7.89
C PHE A 8 -4.27 2.54 -9.40
N GLU A 9 -4.85 3.61 -9.93
CA GLU A 9 -4.73 3.98 -11.33
C GLU A 9 -4.19 5.40 -11.41
N GLY A 10 -3.30 5.65 -12.38
CA GLY A 10 -2.70 6.96 -12.61
C GLY A 10 -3.29 7.65 -13.83
N GLU A 11 -3.22 8.97 -13.82
CA GLU A 11 -3.58 9.78 -14.98
C GLU A 11 -2.50 9.66 -16.06
N PRO A 12 -2.86 9.75 -17.36
CA PRO A 12 -1.89 9.56 -18.45
C PRO A 12 -0.64 10.44 -18.34
N ASP A 13 -0.79 11.66 -17.85
CA ASP A 13 0.33 12.62 -17.76
C ASP A 13 0.92 12.73 -16.36
N GLY A 14 0.42 11.92 -15.40
CA GLY A 14 0.79 12.05 -14.00
C GLY A 14 1.37 10.80 -13.35
N VAL A 15 1.68 9.76 -14.15
CA VAL A 15 2.11 8.46 -13.62
C VAL A 15 3.37 8.58 -12.77
N GLU A 16 4.43 9.21 -13.28
CA GLU A 16 5.68 9.32 -12.52
C GLU A 16 5.52 10.16 -11.25
N GLN A 17 4.74 11.24 -11.32
CA GLN A 17 4.47 12.06 -10.15
C GLN A 17 3.66 11.29 -9.11
N ALA A 18 2.68 10.50 -9.55
CA ALA A 18 1.89 9.68 -8.65
C ALA A 18 2.75 8.61 -7.96
N ILE A 19 3.65 7.97 -8.72
CA ILE A 19 4.56 6.97 -8.17
C ILE A 19 5.48 7.60 -7.12
N GLU A 20 6.09 8.74 -7.43
CA GLU A 20 6.99 9.43 -6.51
C GLU A 20 6.27 9.87 -5.24
N ALA A 21 5.06 10.42 -5.37
CA ALA A 21 4.29 10.86 -4.21
C ALA A 21 3.90 9.68 -3.32
N ALA A 22 3.44 8.58 -3.92
CA ALA A 22 3.06 7.38 -3.18
C ALA A 22 4.27 6.75 -2.50
N ARG A 23 5.41 6.68 -3.19
CA ARG A 23 6.63 6.13 -2.61
C ARG A 23 7.13 6.98 -1.44
N GLY A 24 7.14 8.29 -1.61
CA GLY A 24 7.57 9.20 -0.55
C GLY A 24 6.71 9.08 0.70
N GLN A 25 5.39 8.98 0.52
CA GLN A 25 4.48 8.81 1.64
C GLN A 25 4.66 7.44 2.32
N ALA A 26 4.83 6.38 1.53
CA ALA A 26 5.05 5.05 2.06
C ALA A 26 6.36 4.98 2.87
N GLU A 27 7.44 5.56 2.35
CA GLU A 27 8.71 5.61 3.06
C GLU A 27 8.60 6.42 4.37
N ALA A 28 7.91 7.55 4.34
CA ALA A 28 7.71 8.36 5.54
C ALA A 28 6.89 7.61 6.59
N ASN A 29 5.83 6.92 6.17
CA ASN A 29 5.01 6.11 7.07
C ASN A 29 5.76 4.91 7.62
N TRP A 30 6.70 4.37 6.87
CA TRP A 30 7.54 3.27 7.33
C TRP A 30 8.53 3.75 8.41
N GLU A 31 9.17 4.88 8.19
CA GLU A 31 10.16 5.43 9.13
C GLU A 31 9.53 5.97 10.40
N SER A 32 8.37 6.62 10.29
CA SER A 32 7.65 7.19 11.42
C SER A 32 6.18 6.81 11.32
N PRO A 33 5.81 5.59 11.71
CA PRO A 33 4.46 5.09 11.51
C PRO A 33 3.42 5.90 12.28
N PRO A 34 2.36 6.37 11.60
CA PRO A 34 1.18 6.88 12.29
C PRO A 34 0.53 5.78 13.12
N GLU A 35 -0.33 6.17 14.05
CA GLU A 35 -1.05 5.23 14.90
C GLU A 35 -1.81 4.23 14.02
N GLY A 36 -1.62 2.95 14.31
CA GLY A 36 -2.23 1.85 13.56
C GLY A 36 -1.32 1.25 12.50
N LEU A 37 -0.29 1.97 12.05
CA LEU A 37 0.65 1.45 11.04
C LEU A 37 1.91 0.84 11.64
N GLU A 38 2.13 0.99 12.94
CA GLU A 38 3.27 0.39 13.64
C GLU A 38 3.24 -1.14 13.62
N VAL A 39 2.07 -1.73 13.33
CA VAL A 39 1.90 -3.18 13.27
C VAL A 39 2.26 -3.78 11.91
N VAL A 40 2.59 -2.95 10.93
CA VAL A 40 2.93 -3.42 9.59
C VAL A 40 4.30 -4.09 9.59
N LYS A 41 4.38 -5.31 9.08
CA LYS A 41 5.61 -6.10 9.01
C LYS A 41 6.34 -5.95 7.70
N GLU A 42 5.61 -5.87 6.59
CA GLU A 42 6.20 -5.71 5.27
C GLU A 42 5.32 -4.79 4.46
N LEU A 43 5.96 -4.06 3.57
CA LEU A 43 5.27 -3.13 2.67
C LEU A 43 5.88 -3.29 1.28
N TRP A 44 5.01 -3.48 0.30
CA TRP A 44 5.42 -3.60 -1.11
C TRP A 44 4.67 -2.57 -1.93
N MET A 45 5.38 -1.95 -2.84
CA MET A 45 4.78 -1.07 -3.83
C MET A 45 5.17 -1.60 -5.20
N LEU A 46 4.17 -2.01 -5.96
CA LEU A 46 4.37 -2.55 -7.30
C LEU A 46 3.77 -1.59 -8.31
N VAL A 47 4.49 -1.36 -9.40
CA VAL A 47 4.00 -0.43 -10.43
C VAL A 47 4.07 -1.06 -11.82
N ASP A 48 3.06 -0.78 -12.61
CA ASP A 48 3.00 -1.08 -14.04
C ASP A 48 2.89 0.26 -14.74
N ARG A 49 4.03 0.82 -15.14
CA ARG A 49 4.07 2.15 -15.73
C ARG A 49 3.32 2.23 -17.05
N GLU A 50 3.44 1.19 -17.86
CA GLU A 50 2.78 1.13 -19.15
C GLU A 50 1.26 1.09 -19.00
N GLY A 51 0.76 0.28 -18.06
CA GLY A 51 -0.66 0.19 -17.76
C GLY A 51 -1.19 1.29 -16.86
N ARG A 52 -0.32 2.15 -16.33
CA ARG A 52 -0.67 3.26 -15.45
C ARG A 52 -1.42 2.80 -14.20
N ARG A 53 -0.95 1.73 -13.60
CA ARG A 53 -1.58 1.14 -12.42
C ARG A 53 -0.53 0.67 -11.44
N GLY A 54 -0.94 0.52 -10.19
CA GLY A 54 -0.05 0.06 -9.14
C GLY A 54 -0.79 -0.67 -8.05
N LEU A 55 -0.01 -1.35 -7.21
CA LEU A 55 -0.52 -2.05 -6.03
C LEU A 55 0.28 -1.61 -4.83
N GLY A 56 -0.41 -1.41 -3.71
CA GLY A 56 0.24 -1.31 -2.41
C GLY A 56 -0.13 -2.55 -1.61
N ILE A 57 0.88 -3.30 -1.15
CA ILE A 57 0.66 -4.52 -0.37
C ILE A 57 1.18 -4.29 1.04
N THR A 58 0.31 -4.46 2.03
CA THR A 58 0.62 -4.29 3.44
C THR A 58 0.46 -5.64 4.13
N ILE A 59 1.50 -6.11 4.79
CA ILE A 59 1.49 -7.42 5.47
C ILE A 59 1.54 -7.21 6.98
N CYS A 60 0.64 -7.88 7.71
CA CYS A 60 0.61 -7.89 9.17
C CYS A 60 0.58 -9.33 9.67
N GLU A 61 0.99 -9.55 10.92
CA GLU A 61 1.05 -10.88 11.51
C GLU A 61 -0.32 -11.47 11.79
N THR A 62 -1.25 -10.66 12.28
CA THR A 62 -2.56 -11.12 12.71
C THR A 62 -3.67 -10.38 11.96
N GLU A 63 -4.85 -10.98 11.94
CA GLU A 63 -6.02 -10.35 11.36
C GLU A 63 -6.37 -9.04 12.08
N GLU A 64 -6.27 -9.04 13.42
CA GLU A 64 -6.52 -7.84 14.21
C GLU A 64 -5.57 -6.70 13.83
N ASP A 65 -4.29 -7.00 13.68
CA ASP A 65 -3.30 -6.01 13.26
C ASP A 65 -3.61 -5.49 11.86
N LEU A 66 -4.01 -6.38 10.97
CA LEU A 66 -4.35 -5.95 9.61
C LEU A 66 -5.57 -5.02 9.61
N HIS A 67 -6.58 -5.29 10.45
CA HIS A 67 -7.74 -4.40 10.56
C HIS A 67 -7.33 -3.03 11.09
N ARG A 68 -6.42 -2.97 12.03
CA ARG A 68 -5.89 -1.69 12.53
C ARG A 68 -5.18 -0.92 11.44
N ALA A 69 -4.32 -1.59 10.68
CA ALA A 69 -3.61 -0.96 9.57
C ALA A 69 -4.57 -0.53 8.46
N ASP A 70 -5.57 -1.35 8.15
CA ASP A 70 -6.58 -1.04 7.15
C ASP A 70 -7.37 0.21 7.54
N ASP A 71 -7.81 0.31 8.80
CA ASP A 71 -8.53 1.48 9.29
C ASP A 71 -7.65 2.74 9.17
N ALA A 72 -6.38 2.64 9.56
CA ALA A 72 -5.46 3.77 9.49
C ALA A 72 -5.23 4.22 8.06
N LEU A 73 -5.05 3.27 7.13
CA LEU A 73 -4.82 3.58 5.72
C LEU A 73 -6.07 4.13 5.04
N ASN A 74 -7.24 3.61 5.40
CA ASN A 74 -8.51 4.12 4.85
C ASN A 74 -8.81 5.54 5.32
N ALA A 75 -8.33 5.92 6.50
CA ALA A 75 -8.50 7.28 7.01
C ALA A 75 -7.56 8.28 6.34
N MET A 76 -6.51 7.82 5.68
CA MET A 76 -5.57 8.67 4.96
C MET A 76 -6.05 8.92 3.54
N SER A 77 -5.92 10.17 3.09
CA SER A 77 -6.15 10.48 1.69
C SER A 77 -4.95 10.05 0.87
N PRO A 78 -5.16 9.44 -0.31
CA PRO A 78 -4.05 9.18 -1.22
C PRO A 78 -3.36 10.51 -1.60
N PRO A 79 -2.04 10.48 -1.88
CA PRO A 79 -1.36 11.68 -2.34
C PRO A 79 -2.04 12.26 -3.58
N ASP A 80 -2.26 13.58 -3.58
CA ASP A 80 -2.91 14.25 -4.69
C ASP A 80 -1.86 14.57 -5.78
N ALA A 81 -1.50 13.54 -6.54
CA ALA A 81 -0.45 13.65 -7.55
C ALA A 81 -0.77 12.83 -8.81
N GLY A 82 -2.00 12.85 -9.26
CA GLY A 82 -2.40 12.23 -10.52
C GLY A 82 -2.72 10.75 -10.44
N GLY A 83 -2.91 10.23 -9.21
CA GLY A 83 -3.31 8.84 -9.00
C GLY A 83 -4.53 8.75 -8.12
N ARG A 84 -5.25 7.65 -8.22
CA ARG A 84 -6.42 7.41 -7.36
C ARG A 84 -6.48 5.93 -6.97
N ARG A 85 -7.01 5.68 -5.77
CA ARG A 85 -7.22 4.32 -5.27
C ARG A 85 -8.53 3.78 -5.87
N THR A 86 -8.45 2.61 -6.49
CA THR A 86 -9.60 2.00 -7.17
C THR A 86 -10.20 0.82 -6.41
N GLY A 87 -9.49 0.27 -5.43
CA GLY A 87 -10.01 -0.82 -4.65
C GLY A 87 -9.09 -1.20 -3.51
N VAL A 88 -9.65 -1.91 -2.54
CA VAL A 88 -8.90 -2.48 -1.41
C VAL A 88 -9.47 -3.87 -1.15
N SER A 89 -8.58 -4.84 -1.00
CA SER A 89 -8.95 -6.23 -0.69
C SER A 89 -8.05 -6.75 0.43
N VAL A 90 -8.60 -7.65 1.24
CA VAL A 90 -7.87 -8.26 2.35
C VAL A 90 -7.86 -9.77 2.15
N TYR A 91 -6.69 -10.37 2.36
CA TYR A 91 -6.48 -11.80 2.16
C TYR A 91 -5.70 -12.40 3.32
N GLU A 92 -5.98 -13.66 3.62
CA GLU A 92 -5.11 -14.45 4.47
C GLU A 92 -3.94 -14.94 3.61
N VAL A 93 -2.72 -14.87 4.15
CA VAL A 93 -1.56 -15.36 3.42
C VAL A 93 -1.45 -16.88 3.64
N GLU A 94 -1.67 -17.63 2.57
CA GLU A 94 -1.65 -19.09 2.63
C GLU A 94 -0.24 -19.64 2.46
N LEU A 95 0.59 -18.97 1.67
CA LEU A 95 1.96 -19.42 1.41
C LEU A 95 2.84 -18.22 1.12
N HIS A 96 3.98 -18.17 1.78
CA HIS A 96 5.00 -17.16 1.53
C HIS A 96 6.36 -17.83 1.66
N LYS A 97 7.15 -17.77 0.62
CA LYS A 97 8.50 -18.32 0.58
C LYS A 97 9.46 -17.31 -0.01
N GLU A 98 10.64 -17.25 0.55
CA GLU A 98 11.72 -16.41 0.05
C GLU A 98 12.91 -17.29 -0.31
N ARG A 99 13.61 -16.89 -1.37
CA ARG A 99 14.83 -17.57 -1.79
C ARG A 99 16.00 -16.59 -1.60
N SER A 100 16.98 -16.98 -0.85
CA SER A 100 18.14 -16.14 -0.58
C SER A 100 19.21 -16.28 -1.65
#